data_fe324b7094bd2559e145b86f2517a964
#
_entry.id   fe324b7094bd2559e145b86f2517a964
#
_cell.length_a   1.000
_cell.length_b   1.000
_cell.length_c   1.000
_cell.angle_alpha   90.00
_cell.angle_beta   90.00
_cell.angle_gamma   90.00
#
_symmetry.space_group_name_H-M   'P 1'
#
loop_
_entity.id
_entity.type
_entity.pdbx_description
1 polymer ?
#
loop_
_entity_poly.entity_id
_entity_poly.type
_entity_poly.pdbx_seq_one_letter_code
_entity_poly.pdbx_strand_id
1 'polypeptide(L)'
;MTYAIYIAAALAEIAGCFSFWAWWRLEKSPLWLAPGLVSLALFGFLLAMVETNAAGRAYAAYGGIYIAASLGWLWLMEGVRPDRWDLAGAVLCIAGASVILLAPRGA
;
A
#
# COMPACT_ATOMS: atom_id res chain seq x y z
N MET A 1 -4.21 15.56 4.61
CA MET A 1 -5.10 14.40 4.37
C MET A 1 -4.49 13.35 3.44
N THR A 2 -3.64 13.78 2.48
CA THR A 2 -3.07 12.84 1.51
C THR A 2 -2.35 11.66 2.16
N TYR A 3 -1.51 11.91 3.16
CA TYR A 3 -0.80 10.80 3.82
C TYR A 3 -1.74 9.86 4.56
N ALA A 4 -2.77 10.40 5.19
CA ALA A 4 -3.76 9.58 5.89
C ALA A 4 -4.52 8.69 4.90
N ILE A 5 -4.88 9.25 3.75
CA ILE A 5 -5.54 8.48 2.69
C ILE A 5 -4.61 7.40 2.16
N TYR A 6 -3.34 7.70 1.93
CA TYR A 6 -2.37 6.71 1.47
C TYR A 6 -2.19 5.56 2.46
N ILE A 7 -2.11 5.88 3.75
CA ILE A 7 -1.98 4.85 4.78
C ILE A 7 -3.22 3.97 4.81
N ALA A 8 -4.41 4.57 4.79
CA ALA A 8 -5.66 3.82 4.77
C ALA A 8 -5.76 2.96 3.52
N ALA A 9 -5.37 3.51 2.36
CA ALA A 9 -5.37 2.78 1.10
C ALA A 9 -4.40 1.60 1.15
N ALA A 10 -3.22 1.79 1.73
CA ALA A 10 -2.23 0.72 1.85
C ALA A 10 -2.76 -0.43 2.70
N LEU A 11 -3.39 -0.11 3.83
CA LEU A 11 -3.97 -1.13 4.68
C LEU A 11 -5.10 -1.88 3.97
N ALA A 12 -5.94 -1.17 3.23
CA ALA A 12 -7.03 -1.78 2.47
C ALA A 12 -6.50 -2.69 1.36
N GLU A 13 -5.47 -2.24 0.64
CA GLU A 13 -4.86 -3.05 -0.42
C GLU A 13 -4.19 -4.29 0.14
N ILE A 14 -3.41 -4.14 1.20
CA ILE A 14 -2.70 -5.26 1.81
C ILE A 14 -3.72 -6.27 2.35
N ALA A 15 -4.73 -5.80 3.05
CA ALA A 15 -5.78 -6.69 3.58
C ALA A 15 -6.49 -7.43 2.46
N GLY A 16 -6.82 -6.73 1.37
CA GLY A 16 -7.48 -7.36 0.22
C GLY A 16 -6.59 -8.38 -0.47
N CYS A 17 -5.34 -8.02 -0.73
CA CYS A 17 -4.40 -8.94 -1.36
C CYS A 17 -4.07 -10.11 -0.44
N PHE A 18 -3.95 -9.87 0.87
CA PHE A 18 -3.70 -10.95 1.82
C PHE A 18 -4.86 -11.94 1.87
N SER A 19 -6.09 -11.48 1.65
CA SER A 19 -7.24 -12.38 1.59
C SER A 19 -7.09 -13.39 0.44
N PHE A 20 -6.58 -12.94 -0.71
CA PHE A 20 -6.27 -13.85 -1.81
C PHE A 20 -5.13 -14.79 -1.47
N TRP A 21 -4.09 -14.28 -0.82
CA TRP A 21 -2.97 -15.08 -0.36
C TRP A 21 -3.44 -16.17 0.62
N ALA A 22 -4.30 -15.79 1.57
CA ALA A 22 -4.83 -16.73 2.55
C ALA A 22 -5.63 -17.84 1.87
N TRP A 23 -6.47 -17.47 0.92
CA TRP A 23 -7.25 -18.44 0.18
C TRP A 23 -6.36 -19.41 -0.61
N TRP A 24 -5.42 -18.87 -1.40
CA TRP A 24 -4.63 -19.68 -2.33
C TRP A 24 -3.43 -20.34 -1.67
N ARG A 25 -2.64 -19.59 -0.93
CA ARG A 25 -1.37 -20.09 -0.40
C ARG A 25 -1.51 -20.75 0.96
N LEU A 26 -2.42 -20.28 1.79
CA LEU A 26 -2.65 -20.85 3.11
C LEU A 26 -3.82 -21.82 3.13
N GLU A 27 -4.41 -22.10 1.98
CA GLU A 27 -5.49 -23.07 1.80
C GLU A 27 -6.70 -22.78 2.68
N LYS A 28 -7.02 -21.50 2.87
CA LYS A 28 -8.18 -21.08 3.61
C LYS A 28 -9.44 -21.13 2.74
N SER A 29 -10.58 -20.97 3.38
CA SER A 29 -11.88 -21.01 2.71
C SER A 29 -12.00 -19.93 1.62
N PRO A 30 -12.65 -20.22 0.46
CA PRO A 30 -12.95 -19.20 -0.53
C PRO A 30 -13.77 -18.03 0.00
N LEU A 31 -14.42 -18.16 1.17
CA LEU A 31 -15.15 -17.07 1.78
C LEU A 31 -14.25 -15.87 2.14
N TRP A 32 -12.94 -16.09 2.25
CA TRP A 32 -11.98 -15.01 2.44
C TRP A 32 -11.96 -14.02 1.29
N LEU A 33 -12.37 -14.45 0.09
CA LEU A 33 -12.36 -13.58 -1.08
C LEU A 33 -13.42 -12.47 -1.00
N ALA A 34 -14.53 -12.71 -0.28
CA ALA A 34 -15.58 -11.70 -0.17
C ALA A 34 -15.09 -10.42 0.53
N PRO A 35 -14.54 -10.48 1.77
CA PRO A 35 -13.99 -9.27 2.39
C PRO A 35 -12.78 -8.75 1.63
N GLY A 36 -12.02 -9.62 0.97
CA GLY A 36 -10.88 -9.21 0.16
C GLY A 36 -11.30 -8.31 -1.00
N LEU A 37 -12.34 -8.68 -1.72
CA LEU A 37 -12.84 -7.88 -2.83
C LEU A 37 -13.39 -6.54 -2.36
N VAL A 38 -14.10 -6.53 -1.23
CA VAL A 38 -14.60 -5.28 -0.64
C VAL A 38 -13.44 -4.37 -0.27
N SER A 39 -12.40 -4.93 0.33
CA SER A 39 -11.22 -4.18 0.74
C SER A 39 -10.49 -3.57 -0.45
N LEU A 40 -10.36 -4.32 -1.56
CA LEU A 40 -9.72 -3.81 -2.77
C LEU A 40 -10.55 -2.70 -3.43
N ALA A 41 -11.88 -2.82 -3.39
CA ALA A 41 -12.75 -1.76 -3.89
C ALA A 41 -12.61 -0.48 -3.06
N LEU A 42 -12.52 -0.63 -1.74
CA LEU A 42 -12.28 0.50 -0.85
C LEU A 42 -10.92 1.15 -1.13
N PHE A 43 -9.89 0.33 -1.34
CA PHE A 43 -8.57 0.80 -1.70
C PHE A 43 -8.62 1.68 -2.95
N GLY A 44 -9.27 1.21 -4.02
CA GLY A 44 -9.38 1.98 -5.25
C GLY A 44 -10.10 3.31 -5.04
N PHE A 45 -11.18 3.30 -4.27
CA PHE A 45 -11.92 4.52 -3.94
C PHE A 45 -11.07 5.50 -3.14
N LEU A 46 -10.32 5.00 -2.16
CA LEU A 46 -9.45 5.86 -1.35
C LEU A 46 -8.38 6.55 -2.20
N LEU A 47 -7.77 5.82 -3.14
CA LEU A 47 -6.79 6.44 -4.03
C LEU A 47 -7.42 7.49 -4.93
N ALA A 48 -8.69 7.34 -5.28
CA ALA A 48 -9.39 8.34 -6.08
C ALA A 48 -9.65 9.63 -5.31
N MET A 49 -9.51 9.61 -3.99
CA MET A 49 -9.75 10.76 -3.12
C MET A 49 -8.51 11.62 -2.87
N VAL A 50 -7.34 11.21 -3.32
CA VAL A 50 -6.12 12.01 -3.08
C VAL A 50 -6.14 13.29 -3.89
N GLU A 51 -5.48 14.32 -3.34
CA GLU A 51 -5.49 15.66 -3.90
C GLU A 51 -4.43 15.82 -4.98
N THR A 52 -4.63 15.19 -6.11
CA THR A 52 -3.78 15.37 -7.29
C THR A 52 -4.63 15.23 -8.53
N ASN A 53 -4.23 15.89 -9.59
CA ASN A 53 -4.96 15.89 -10.85
C ASN A 53 -4.53 14.77 -11.78
N ALA A 54 -3.46 14.05 -11.42
CA ALA A 54 -2.92 12.99 -12.28
C ALA A 54 -2.89 11.67 -11.52
N ALA A 55 -3.68 10.71 -11.96
CA ALA A 55 -3.77 9.39 -11.32
C ALA A 55 -2.40 8.69 -11.25
N GLY A 56 -1.64 8.72 -12.35
CA GLY A 56 -0.33 8.06 -12.37
C GLY A 56 0.62 8.63 -11.34
N ARG A 57 0.58 9.93 -11.10
CA ARG A 57 1.42 10.57 -10.09
C ARG A 57 0.98 10.18 -8.68
N ALA A 58 -0.33 10.09 -8.46
CA ALA A 58 -0.87 9.63 -7.18
C ALA A 58 -0.40 8.20 -6.90
N TYR A 59 -0.49 7.33 -7.90
CA TYR A 59 -0.11 5.94 -7.73
C TYR A 59 1.40 5.78 -7.49
N ALA A 60 2.21 6.57 -8.17
CA ALA A 60 3.66 6.53 -7.99
C ALA A 60 4.06 6.99 -6.59
N ALA A 61 3.47 8.07 -6.10
CA ALA A 61 3.74 8.54 -4.74
C ALA A 61 3.23 7.55 -3.69
N TYR A 62 2.08 6.94 -3.95
CA TYR A 62 1.52 5.93 -3.07
C TYR A 62 2.46 4.72 -2.91
N GLY A 63 3.19 4.35 -3.97
CA GLY A 63 4.06 3.18 -3.94
C GLY A 63 5.04 3.18 -2.79
N GLY A 64 5.59 4.34 -2.43
CA GLY A 64 6.52 4.44 -1.30
C GLY A 64 5.84 4.14 0.04
N ILE A 65 4.63 4.65 0.21
CA ILE A 65 3.85 4.38 1.42
C ILE A 65 3.48 2.91 1.51
N TYR A 66 3.10 2.32 0.37
CA TYR A 66 2.76 0.89 0.29
C TYR A 66 3.93 0.01 0.71
N ILE A 67 5.15 0.34 0.26
CA ILE A 67 6.34 -0.43 0.62
C ILE A 67 6.54 -0.43 2.13
N ALA A 68 6.45 0.75 2.77
CA ALA A 68 6.61 0.85 4.22
C ALA A 68 5.50 0.07 4.95
N ALA A 69 4.26 0.20 4.48
CA ALA A 69 3.13 -0.50 5.08
C ALA A 69 3.27 -2.02 4.93
N SER A 70 3.79 -2.47 3.79
CA SER A 70 4.00 -3.90 3.53
C SER A 70 5.03 -4.49 4.48
N LEU A 71 6.10 -3.76 4.78
CA LEU A 71 7.10 -4.23 5.75
C LEU A 71 6.53 -4.25 7.17
N GLY A 72 5.67 -3.28 7.49
CA GLY A 72 4.95 -3.29 8.76
C GLY A 72 4.05 -4.51 8.88
N TRP A 73 3.34 -4.84 7.81
CA TRP A 73 2.49 -6.03 7.76
C TRP A 73 3.32 -7.30 7.96
N LEU A 74 4.44 -7.40 7.24
CA LEU A 74 5.37 -8.53 7.35
C LEU A 74 5.78 -8.77 8.80
N TRP A 75 6.10 -7.71 9.50
CA TRP A 75 6.56 -7.80 10.88
C TRP A 75 5.40 -8.09 11.84
N LEU A 76 4.33 -7.30 11.77
CA LEU A 76 3.27 -7.36 12.77
C LEU A 76 2.30 -8.51 12.55
N MET A 77 1.99 -8.84 11.29
CA MET A 77 0.98 -9.83 10.98
C MET A 77 1.57 -11.19 10.61
N GLU A 78 2.73 -11.21 9.98
CA GLU A 78 3.35 -12.46 9.55
C GLU A 78 4.49 -12.90 10.48
N GLY A 79 4.90 -12.03 11.40
CA GLY A 79 5.92 -12.36 12.39
C GLY A 79 7.33 -12.44 11.82
N VAL A 80 7.57 -11.88 10.63
CA VAL A 80 8.89 -11.88 10.01
C VAL A 80 9.50 -10.50 10.18
N ARG A 81 10.65 -10.42 10.85
CA ARG A 81 11.31 -9.16 11.08
C ARG A 81 12.00 -8.67 9.81
N PRO A 82 11.75 -7.40 9.38
CA PRO A 82 12.43 -6.86 8.21
C PRO A 82 13.94 -6.86 8.40
N ASP A 83 14.66 -7.26 7.36
CA ASP A 83 16.13 -7.25 7.39
C ASP A 83 16.68 -5.94 6.81
N ARG A 84 18.01 -5.85 6.76
CA ARG A 84 18.67 -4.63 6.28
C ARG A 84 18.37 -4.35 4.80
N TRP A 85 18.11 -5.38 4.00
CA TRP A 85 17.77 -5.21 2.59
C TRP A 85 16.37 -4.65 2.42
N ASP A 86 15.44 -5.11 3.25
CA ASP A 86 14.09 -4.57 3.30
C ASP A 86 14.12 -3.09 3.65
N LEU A 87 14.90 -2.74 4.67
CA LEU A 87 14.99 -1.36 5.14
C LEU A 87 15.65 -0.46 4.10
N ALA A 88 16.72 -0.93 3.46
CA ALA A 88 17.40 -0.16 2.42
C ALA A 88 16.47 0.11 1.25
N GLY A 89 15.74 -0.91 0.80
CA GLY A 89 14.77 -0.75 -0.30
C GLY A 89 13.65 0.19 0.08
N ALA A 90 13.13 0.08 1.30
CA ALA A 90 12.06 0.97 1.77
C ALA A 90 12.51 2.42 1.81
N VAL A 91 13.72 2.69 2.29
CA VAL A 91 14.26 4.05 2.34
C VAL A 91 14.36 4.64 0.93
N LEU A 92 14.87 3.87 -0.02
CA LEU A 92 14.97 4.32 -1.41
C LEU A 92 13.61 4.63 -2.01
N CYS A 93 12.63 3.77 -1.77
CA CYS A 93 11.28 3.95 -2.31
C CYS A 93 10.58 5.15 -1.69
N ILE A 94 10.73 5.35 -0.39
CA ILE A 94 10.13 6.50 0.29
C ILE A 94 10.79 7.79 -0.17
N ALA A 95 12.10 7.78 -0.35
CA ALA A 95 12.81 8.95 -0.87
C ALA A 95 12.30 9.30 -2.28
N GLY A 96 12.16 8.29 -3.14
CA GLY A 96 11.64 8.51 -4.49
C GLY A 96 10.20 9.02 -4.48
N ALA A 97 9.35 8.43 -3.66
CA ALA A 97 7.96 8.88 -3.54
C ALA A 97 7.88 10.31 -3.01
N SER A 98 8.75 10.67 -2.07
CA SER A 98 8.81 12.02 -1.52
C SER A 98 9.19 13.04 -2.58
N VAL A 99 10.13 12.70 -3.45
CA VAL A 99 10.51 13.58 -4.57
C VAL A 99 9.30 13.83 -5.46
N ILE A 100 8.52 12.80 -5.77
CA ILE A 100 7.35 12.93 -6.63
C ILE A 100 6.29 13.82 -5.98
N LEU A 101 6.04 13.61 -4.69
CA LEU A 101 4.99 14.33 -3.95
C LEU A 101 5.36 15.78 -3.69
N LEU A 102 6.60 16.04 -3.31
CA LEU A 102 7.02 17.35 -2.80
C LEU A 102 7.74 18.21 -3.82
N ALA A 103 7.95 17.71 -5.03
CA ALA A 103 8.67 18.46 -6.05
C ALA A 103 7.96 19.79 -6.37
N PRO A 104 8.70 20.90 -6.47
CA PRO A 104 8.10 22.21 -6.79
C PRO A 104 7.87 22.32 -8.30
N ARG A 105 6.79 21.73 -8.76
CA ARG A 105 6.43 21.78 -10.18
C ARG A 105 5.83 23.12 -10.51
N GLY A 106 6.14 23.61 -11.68
CA GLY A 106 5.54 24.82 -12.18
C GLY A 106 4.03 24.69 -12.31
N ALA A 107 3.35 25.82 -12.35
CA ALA A 107 1.91 25.88 -12.44
C ALA A 107 1.37 25.19 -13.71
#